data_7800e0cbade6009f3057637143add7e8
#
_entry.id   7800e0cbade6009f3057637143add7e8
#
_cell.length_a   1.000
_cell.length_b   1.000
_cell.length_c   1.000
_cell.angle_alpha   90.00
_cell.angle_beta   90.00
_cell.angle_gamma   90.00
#
_symmetry.space_group_name_H-M   'P 1'
#
loop_
_entity.id
_entity.type
_entity.pdbx_description
1 polymer ?
#
loop_
_entity_poly.entity_id
_entity_poly.type
_entity_poly.pdbx_seq_one_letter_code
_entity_poly.pdbx_strand_id
1 'polypeptide(L)'
;NLAQADVLVFGPEFIGRVEEIADKISKNRLLFFVGDNCPSFAEDYTSHTANCSSQTPMIPLTDMDNAAIYFSSGTTGFPKAILHNHESLMHSCKVEQNHHGQTKQDVFLCIPPLYHTGAKMHWFGSFLEGAKAVLLKGTKPEFILDAVSKEKCTIVWLLVPWAQDVLEALDSGRLKLSDYELSQWRLMHIGAQPVPP
;
A
#
# COMPACT_ATOMS: atom_id res chain seq x y z
N ASN A 1 9.43 -9.66 16.99
CA ASN A 1 9.76 -9.25 18.36
C ASN A 1 10.18 -7.78 18.48
N LEU A 2 10.86 -7.20 17.48
CA LEU A 2 11.31 -5.79 17.52
C LEU A 2 10.12 -4.79 17.61
N ALA A 3 9.04 -5.05 16.89
CA ALA A 3 7.83 -4.20 16.93
C ALA A 3 6.96 -4.42 18.17
N GLN A 4 7.22 -5.46 18.96
CA GLN A 4 6.41 -5.86 20.12
C GLN A 4 4.90 -6.02 19.80
N ALA A 5 4.58 -6.39 18.56
CA ALA A 5 3.19 -6.55 18.13
C ALA A 5 2.54 -7.74 18.84
N ASP A 6 1.31 -7.58 19.30
CA ASP A 6 0.52 -8.62 19.96
C ASP A 6 -0.26 -9.47 18.96
N VAL A 7 -0.54 -8.92 17.80
CA VAL A 7 -1.31 -9.56 16.73
C VAL A 7 -0.52 -9.52 15.43
N LEU A 8 -0.50 -10.64 14.71
CA LEU A 8 0.00 -10.72 13.34
C LEU A 8 -1.13 -11.17 12.42
N VAL A 9 -1.45 -10.35 11.42
CA VAL A 9 -2.40 -10.68 10.36
C VAL A 9 -1.62 -10.94 9.06
N PHE A 10 -1.86 -12.05 8.39
CA PHE A 10 -1.11 -12.42 7.19
C PHE A 10 -1.97 -13.17 6.16
N GLY A 11 -1.56 -13.10 4.88
CA GLY A 11 -2.20 -13.77 3.76
C GLY A 11 -1.47 -15.05 3.31
N PRO A 12 -2.00 -15.75 2.29
CA PRO A 12 -1.46 -17.03 1.80
C PRO A 12 0.01 -16.97 1.40
N GLU A 13 0.46 -15.84 0.85
CA GLU A 13 1.82 -15.62 0.38
C GLU A 13 2.87 -15.64 1.50
N PHE A 14 2.44 -15.53 2.76
CA PHE A 14 3.31 -15.50 3.92
C PHE A 14 3.26 -16.77 4.79
N ILE A 15 2.45 -17.78 4.45
CA ILE A 15 2.28 -19.00 5.26
C ILE A 15 3.63 -19.60 5.64
N GLY A 16 4.50 -19.95 4.68
CA GLY A 16 5.79 -20.58 4.98
C GLY A 16 6.70 -19.72 5.86
N ARG A 17 6.72 -18.40 5.64
CA ARG A 17 7.54 -17.49 6.47
C ARG A 17 7.02 -17.36 7.89
N VAL A 18 5.71 -17.39 8.09
CA VAL A 18 5.11 -17.33 9.43
C VAL A 18 5.30 -18.66 10.14
N GLU A 19 5.14 -19.79 9.45
CA GLU A 19 5.37 -21.14 9.99
C GLU A 19 6.79 -21.31 10.53
N GLU A 20 7.81 -20.86 9.78
CA GLU A 20 9.23 -20.91 10.22
C GLU A 20 9.51 -20.17 11.53
N ILE A 21 8.68 -19.22 11.89
CA ILE A 21 8.86 -18.40 13.10
C ILE A 21 7.77 -18.64 14.15
N ALA A 22 6.74 -19.41 13.86
CA ALA A 22 5.59 -19.63 14.75
C ALA A 22 6.01 -20.09 16.14
N ASP A 23 6.93 -21.04 16.23
CA ASP A 23 7.46 -21.55 17.51
C ASP A 23 8.33 -20.53 18.27
N LYS A 24 8.84 -19.50 17.56
CA LYS A 24 9.68 -18.43 18.12
C LYS A 24 8.87 -17.22 18.55
N ILE A 25 7.61 -17.17 18.18
CA ILE A 25 6.68 -16.12 18.59
C ILE A 25 6.13 -16.48 19.96
N SER A 26 6.01 -15.50 20.86
CA SER A 26 5.39 -15.71 22.17
C SER A 26 3.97 -16.30 22.02
N LYS A 27 3.65 -17.33 22.80
CA LYS A 27 2.33 -18.00 22.81
C LYS A 27 1.16 -17.07 23.16
N ASN A 28 1.44 -15.90 23.70
CA ASN A 28 0.43 -14.90 24.02
C ASN A 28 0.07 -13.99 22.83
N ARG A 29 0.69 -14.20 21.65
CA ARG A 29 0.39 -13.43 20.45
C ARG A 29 -0.61 -14.16 19.57
N LEU A 30 -1.51 -13.39 18.98
CA LEU A 30 -2.54 -13.89 18.08
C LEU A 30 -2.03 -13.88 16.64
N LEU A 31 -2.23 -14.99 15.94
CA LEU A 31 -1.89 -15.15 14.52
C LEU A 31 -3.20 -15.30 13.74
N PHE A 32 -3.58 -14.29 12.95
CA PHE A 32 -4.77 -14.31 12.11
C PHE A 32 -4.41 -14.52 10.65
N PHE A 33 -5.04 -15.47 10.03
CA PHE A 33 -4.92 -15.74 8.61
C PHE A 33 -6.11 -15.18 7.84
N VAL A 34 -5.82 -14.47 6.73
CA VAL A 34 -6.81 -13.93 5.81
C VAL A 34 -6.69 -14.66 4.48
N GLY A 35 -7.64 -15.51 4.15
CA GLY A 35 -7.67 -16.30 2.92
C GLY A 35 -8.39 -17.62 3.11
N ASP A 36 -8.38 -18.44 2.05
CA ASP A 36 -8.94 -19.80 2.09
C ASP A 36 -7.92 -20.78 2.69
N ASN A 37 -8.42 -21.84 3.34
CA ASN A 37 -7.59 -22.91 3.92
C ASN A 37 -6.63 -22.41 5.02
N CYS A 38 -7.18 -21.86 6.09
CA CYS A 38 -6.42 -21.40 7.24
C CYS A 38 -5.47 -22.49 7.78
N PRO A 39 -4.16 -22.19 7.93
CA PRO A 39 -3.20 -23.14 8.47
C PRO A 39 -3.47 -23.41 9.97
N SER A 40 -3.14 -24.62 10.44
CA SER A 40 -3.44 -25.07 11.81
C SER A 40 -2.77 -24.28 12.94
N PHE A 41 -1.73 -23.50 12.61
CA PHE A 41 -1.01 -22.65 13.57
C PHE A 41 -1.61 -21.24 13.71
N ALA A 42 -2.66 -20.90 12.95
CA ALA A 42 -3.30 -19.58 12.97
C ALA A 42 -4.82 -19.71 13.13
N GLU A 43 -5.47 -18.60 13.46
CA GLU A 43 -6.92 -18.47 13.52
C GLU A 43 -7.45 -17.83 12.21
N ASP A 44 -8.57 -18.33 11.71
CA ASP A 44 -9.24 -17.72 10.55
C ASP A 44 -9.83 -16.36 10.93
N TYR A 45 -9.34 -15.31 10.26
CA TYR A 45 -9.74 -13.93 10.56
C TYR A 45 -11.24 -13.71 10.36
N THR A 46 -11.81 -14.25 9.28
CA THR A 46 -13.22 -14.04 8.94
C THR A 46 -14.14 -14.68 9.99
N SER A 47 -13.85 -15.92 10.37
CA SER A 47 -14.60 -16.64 11.39
C SER A 47 -14.47 -15.96 12.76
N HIS A 48 -13.27 -15.52 13.12
CA HIS A 48 -13.01 -14.84 14.39
C HIS A 48 -13.77 -13.52 14.50
N THR A 49 -13.83 -12.75 13.41
CA THR A 49 -14.46 -11.43 13.40
C THR A 49 -15.97 -11.45 13.13
N ALA A 50 -16.52 -12.58 12.70
CA ALA A 50 -17.94 -12.70 12.33
C ALA A 50 -18.93 -12.27 13.42
N ASN A 51 -18.56 -12.47 14.69
CA ASN A 51 -19.39 -12.13 15.86
C ASN A 51 -18.89 -10.90 16.62
N CYS A 52 -17.91 -10.18 16.09
CA CYS A 52 -17.41 -8.96 16.70
C CYS A 52 -18.43 -7.81 16.57
N SER A 53 -18.41 -6.88 17.54
CA SER A 53 -19.21 -5.68 17.46
C SER A 53 -18.81 -4.81 16.26
N SER A 54 -19.80 -4.32 15.51
CA SER A 54 -19.59 -3.32 14.44
C SER A 54 -19.56 -1.88 14.98
N GLN A 55 -19.70 -1.69 16.28
CA GLN A 55 -19.63 -0.34 16.86
C GLN A 55 -18.19 0.15 16.87
N THR A 56 -18.01 1.43 16.52
CA THR A 56 -16.70 2.09 16.61
C THR A 56 -16.22 2.12 18.07
N PRO A 57 -15.02 1.59 18.37
CA PRO A 57 -14.46 1.72 19.71
C PRO A 57 -14.25 3.20 20.05
N MET A 58 -14.81 3.65 21.17
CA MET A 58 -14.66 5.03 21.64
C MET A 58 -13.35 5.19 22.44
N ILE A 59 -12.23 4.98 21.77
CA ILE A 59 -10.89 5.15 22.37
C ILE A 59 -10.44 6.58 22.09
N PRO A 60 -10.14 7.38 23.13
CA PRO A 60 -9.61 8.74 22.93
C PRO A 60 -8.20 8.63 22.32
N LEU A 61 -8.01 9.24 21.16
CA LEU A 61 -6.73 9.34 20.46
C LEU A 61 -6.38 10.81 20.25
N THR A 62 -5.10 11.11 20.29
CA THR A 62 -4.52 12.41 19.98
C THR A 62 -3.59 12.30 18.78
N ASP A 63 -3.25 13.42 18.17
CA ASP A 63 -2.31 13.46 17.06
C ASP A 63 -0.90 12.96 17.45
N MET A 64 -0.57 13.00 18.74
CA MET A 64 0.72 12.56 19.29
C MET A 64 0.77 11.07 19.63
N ASP A 65 -0.36 10.37 19.60
CA ASP A 65 -0.37 8.94 19.85
C ASP A 65 0.35 8.17 18.74
N ASN A 66 0.97 7.05 19.12
CA ASN A 66 1.67 6.19 18.17
C ASN A 66 0.70 5.56 17.17
N ALA A 67 1.00 5.69 15.89
CA ALA A 67 0.11 5.25 14.83
C ALA A 67 0.67 4.08 14.01
N ALA A 68 1.99 4.05 13.74
CA ALA A 68 2.59 3.00 12.95
C ALA A 68 4.10 2.85 13.19
N ILE A 69 4.59 1.65 12.96
CA ILE A 69 6.03 1.36 12.83
C ILE A 69 6.31 0.92 11.41
N TYR A 70 7.17 1.65 10.70
CA TYR A 70 7.66 1.25 9.39
C TYR A 70 9.09 0.73 9.50
N PHE A 71 9.39 -0.32 8.74
CA PHE A 71 10.73 -0.88 8.68
C PHE A 71 11.44 -0.42 7.41
N SER A 72 12.60 0.18 7.56
CA SER A 72 13.51 0.47 6.44
C SER A 72 14.58 -0.61 6.32
N SER A 73 15.11 -0.81 5.11
CA SER A 73 16.18 -1.79 4.85
C SER A 73 17.48 -1.52 5.61
N GLY A 74 17.66 -0.28 6.11
CA GLY A 74 18.84 0.15 6.85
C GLY A 74 20.18 -0.02 6.09
N THR A 75 21.07 0.91 6.21
CA THR A 75 22.41 0.84 5.62
C THR A 75 23.32 -0.19 6.31
N THR A 76 22.93 -0.69 7.46
CA THR A 76 23.69 -1.64 8.31
C THR A 76 23.25 -3.09 8.11
N GLY A 77 22.38 -3.40 7.15
CA GLY A 77 21.88 -4.75 6.86
C GLY A 77 20.74 -5.25 7.77
N PHE A 78 20.44 -4.54 8.86
CA PHE A 78 19.31 -4.86 9.73
C PHE A 78 18.17 -3.84 9.53
N PRO A 79 16.91 -4.30 9.48
CA PRO A 79 15.76 -3.39 9.40
C PRO A 79 15.71 -2.44 10.59
N LYS A 80 15.55 -1.15 10.30
CA LYS A 80 15.32 -0.13 11.34
C LYS A 80 13.83 0.10 11.51
N ALA A 81 13.35 0.01 12.74
CA ALA A 81 11.98 0.33 13.10
C ALA A 81 11.84 1.83 13.28
N ILE A 82 10.98 2.47 12.51
CA ILE A 82 10.71 3.91 12.55
C ILE A 82 9.29 4.09 13.07
N LEU A 83 9.19 4.66 14.27
CA LEU A 83 7.90 4.95 14.91
C LEU A 83 7.34 6.26 14.37
N HIS A 84 6.07 6.25 14.00
CA HIS A 84 5.31 7.42 13.57
C HIS A 84 4.10 7.62 14.48
N ASN A 85 3.80 8.87 14.80
CA ASN A 85 2.54 9.29 15.40
C ASN A 85 1.52 9.66 14.29
N HIS A 86 0.28 9.92 14.69
CA HIS A 86 -0.78 10.31 13.76
C HIS A 86 -0.46 11.60 13.02
N GLU A 87 0.09 12.62 13.72
CA GLU A 87 0.45 13.91 13.13
C GLU A 87 1.45 13.76 11.99
N SER A 88 2.56 13.01 12.21
CA SER A 88 3.61 12.85 11.19
C SER A 88 3.11 12.12 9.93
N LEU A 89 2.25 11.12 10.10
CA LEU A 89 1.65 10.41 8.97
C LEU A 89 0.66 11.31 8.22
N MET A 90 -0.17 12.04 8.94
CA MET A 90 -1.13 12.97 8.36
C MET A 90 -0.44 14.11 7.62
N HIS A 91 0.64 14.66 8.20
CA HIS A 91 1.43 15.70 7.55
C HIS A 91 1.98 15.24 6.20
N SER A 92 2.56 14.04 6.13
CA SER A 92 3.07 13.46 4.89
C SER A 92 1.98 13.36 3.82
N CYS A 93 0.78 12.90 4.20
CA CYS A 93 -0.36 12.81 3.29
C CYS A 93 -0.80 14.19 2.76
N LYS A 94 -0.85 15.20 3.63
CA LYS A 94 -1.21 16.58 3.26
C LYS A 94 -0.19 17.21 2.32
N VAL A 95 1.09 16.98 2.56
CA VAL A 95 2.17 17.49 1.69
C VAL A 95 2.03 16.92 0.29
N GLU A 96 1.88 15.60 0.17
CA GLU A 96 1.76 14.94 -1.13
C GLU A 96 0.52 15.40 -1.91
N GLN A 97 -0.65 15.42 -1.29
CA GLN A 97 -1.86 15.87 -1.96
C GLN A 97 -1.78 17.34 -2.41
N ASN A 98 -1.16 18.20 -1.61
CA ASN A 98 -0.97 19.60 -1.98
C ASN A 98 -0.04 19.75 -3.21
N HIS A 99 1.06 19.00 -3.25
CA HIS A 99 1.97 19.00 -4.40
C HIS A 99 1.32 18.48 -5.67
N HIS A 100 0.45 17.49 -5.56
CA HIS A 100 -0.30 16.95 -6.70
C HIS A 100 -1.49 17.85 -7.10
N GLY A 101 -1.83 18.85 -6.31
CA GLY A 101 -3.08 19.62 -6.48
C GLY A 101 -4.28 18.68 -6.52
N GLN A 102 -4.30 17.67 -5.63
CA GLN A 102 -5.31 16.64 -5.64
C GLN A 102 -6.65 17.20 -5.14
N THR A 103 -7.72 16.78 -5.76
CA THR A 103 -9.09 17.19 -5.45
C THR A 103 -9.99 15.94 -5.33
N LYS A 104 -11.21 16.13 -4.84
CA LYS A 104 -12.21 15.05 -4.76
C LYS A 104 -12.62 14.43 -6.11
N GLN A 105 -12.33 15.10 -7.22
CA GLN A 105 -12.58 14.58 -8.57
C GLN A 105 -11.49 13.68 -9.08
N ASP A 106 -10.34 13.66 -8.41
CA ASP A 106 -9.22 12.84 -8.83
C ASP A 106 -9.41 11.36 -8.50
N VAL A 107 -8.80 10.54 -9.32
CA VAL A 107 -8.69 9.10 -9.13
C VAL A 107 -7.21 8.75 -9.09
N PHE A 108 -6.72 8.35 -7.94
CA PHE A 108 -5.31 8.03 -7.73
C PHE A 108 -5.05 6.53 -7.95
N LEU A 109 -4.13 6.19 -8.85
CA LEU A 109 -3.66 4.82 -9.01
C LEU A 109 -2.47 4.53 -8.08
N CYS A 110 -2.71 3.72 -7.07
CA CYS A 110 -1.71 3.26 -6.11
C CYS A 110 -1.18 1.87 -6.51
N ILE A 111 0.02 1.83 -7.08
CA ILE A 111 0.66 0.60 -7.59
C ILE A 111 1.52 -0.06 -6.51
N PRO A 112 2.34 0.69 -5.73
CA PRO A 112 3.21 0.07 -4.74
C PRO A 112 2.41 -0.65 -3.64
N PRO A 113 2.97 -1.70 -3.05
CA PRO A 113 2.35 -2.37 -1.91
C PRO A 113 2.10 -1.42 -0.74
N LEU A 114 0.98 -1.58 -0.04
CA LEU A 114 0.56 -0.70 1.05
C LEU A 114 1.47 -0.69 2.28
N TYR A 115 2.40 -1.64 2.38
CA TYR A 115 3.42 -1.62 3.44
C TYR A 115 4.54 -0.59 3.18
N HIS A 116 4.62 0.00 1.97
CA HIS A 116 5.50 1.12 1.68
C HIS A 116 4.87 2.44 2.11
N THR A 117 5.66 3.31 2.77
CA THR A 117 5.21 4.64 3.19
C THR A 117 4.69 5.48 2.03
N GLY A 118 5.35 5.42 0.87
CA GLY A 118 4.92 6.14 -0.33
C GLY A 118 3.51 5.77 -0.78
N ALA A 119 3.20 4.48 -0.88
CA ALA A 119 1.86 4.02 -1.22
C ALA A 119 0.82 4.54 -0.23
N LYS A 120 1.12 4.47 1.06
CA LYS A 120 0.22 4.88 2.12
C LYS A 120 -0.05 6.39 2.11
N MET A 121 0.97 7.23 1.89
CA MET A 121 0.80 8.67 1.81
C MET A 121 -0.22 9.06 0.74
N HIS A 122 -0.11 8.47 -0.44
CA HIS A 122 -1.00 8.74 -1.56
C HIS A 122 -2.41 8.20 -1.33
N TRP A 123 -2.51 7.00 -0.77
CA TRP A 123 -3.81 6.39 -0.47
C TRP A 123 -4.58 7.19 0.58
N PHE A 124 -3.96 7.49 1.71
CA PHE A 124 -4.59 8.33 2.74
C PHE A 124 -4.75 9.79 2.31
N GLY A 125 -3.83 10.33 1.51
CA GLY A 125 -4.00 11.64 0.89
C GLY A 125 -5.27 11.72 0.06
N SER A 126 -5.58 10.67 -0.70
CA SER A 126 -6.84 10.58 -1.44
C SER A 126 -8.06 10.61 -0.52
N PHE A 127 -8.01 9.92 0.62
CA PHE A 127 -9.11 9.96 1.60
C PHE A 127 -9.29 11.33 2.24
N LEU A 128 -8.23 12.08 2.48
CA LEU A 128 -8.31 13.43 3.04
C LEU A 128 -9.12 14.37 2.12
N GLU A 129 -9.00 14.21 0.80
CA GLU A 129 -9.74 14.99 -0.18
C GLU A 129 -11.11 14.39 -0.55
N GLY A 130 -11.43 13.19 -0.06
CA GLY A 130 -12.60 12.45 -0.51
C GLY A 130 -12.51 11.97 -1.96
N ALA A 131 -11.28 11.79 -2.45
CA ALA A 131 -10.98 11.29 -3.77
C ALA A 131 -11.01 9.75 -3.82
N LYS A 132 -11.15 9.18 -5.01
CA LYS A 132 -11.04 7.74 -5.24
C LYS A 132 -9.57 7.32 -5.27
N ALA A 133 -9.24 6.22 -4.60
CA ALA A 133 -7.96 5.53 -4.75
C ALA A 133 -8.20 4.12 -5.31
N VAL A 134 -7.45 3.77 -6.35
CA VAL A 134 -7.45 2.44 -6.98
C VAL A 134 -6.19 1.71 -6.54
N LEU A 135 -6.35 0.58 -5.87
CA LEU A 135 -5.23 -0.28 -5.47
C LEU A 135 -4.98 -1.31 -6.54
N LEU A 136 -3.81 -1.26 -7.17
CA LEU A 136 -3.44 -2.18 -8.23
C LEU A 136 -2.65 -3.36 -7.68
N LYS A 137 -3.12 -4.58 -7.96
CA LYS A 137 -2.37 -5.79 -7.66
C LYS A 137 -1.47 -6.16 -8.84
N GLY A 138 -0.18 -5.87 -8.70
CA GLY A 138 0.83 -6.17 -9.71
C GLY A 138 1.30 -4.94 -10.48
N THR A 139 2.40 -5.09 -11.20
CA THR A 139 3.15 -3.97 -11.81
C THR A 139 3.34 -4.13 -13.31
N LYS A 140 2.65 -5.09 -13.94
CA LYS A 140 2.77 -5.30 -15.39
C LYS A 140 2.24 -4.08 -16.15
N PRO A 141 2.89 -3.67 -17.24
CA PRO A 141 2.45 -2.55 -18.07
C PRO A 141 0.98 -2.59 -18.47
N GLU A 142 0.49 -3.79 -18.85
CA GLU A 142 -0.91 -4.01 -19.23
C GLU A 142 -1.87 -3.66 -18.07
N PHE A 143 -1.52 -4.08 -16.86
CA PHE A 143 -2.35 -3.82 -15.68
C PHE A 143 -2.41 -2.33 -15.34
N ILE A 144 -1.27 -1.64 -15.51
CA ILE A 144 -1.17 -0.20 -15.24
C ILE A 144 -2.04 0.56 -16.25
N LEU A 145 -1.85 0.35 -17.55
CA LEU A 145 -2.59 1.07 -18.59
C LEU A 145 -4.08 0.71 -18.57
N ASP A 146 -4.41 -0.56 -18.32
CA ASP A 146 -5.79 -1.02 -18.13
C ASP A 146 -6.48 -0.31 -16.97
N ALA A 147 -5.81 -0.22 -15.82
CA ALA A 147 -6.37 0.45 -14.65
C ALA A 147 -6.57 1.95 -14.89
N VAL A 148 -5.58 2.61 -15.52
CA VAL A 148 -5.73 4.02 -15.89
C VAL A 148 -6.93 4.22 -16.80
N SER A 149 -7.06 3.39 -17.84
CA SER A 149 -8.13 3.49 -18.82
C SER A 149 -9.51 3.18 -18.23
N LYS A 150 -9.65 2.03 -17.56
CA LYS A 150 -10.94 1.51 -17.06
C LYS A 150 -11.44 2.26 -15.84
N GLU A 151 -10.55 2.55 -14.89
CA GLU A 151 -10.89 3.23 -13.64
C GLU A 151 -10.84 4.76 -13.75
N LYS A 152 -10.46 5.27 -14.93
CA LYS A 152 -10.32 6.72 -15.23
C LYS A 152 -9.34 7.40 -14.28
N CYS A 153 -8.18 6.77 -14.02
CA CYS A 153 -7.19 7.34 -13.13
C CYS A 153 -6.63 8.66 -13.69
N THR A 154 -6.56 9.67 -12.84
CA THR A 154 -6.07 11.01 -13.17
C THR A 154 -4.66 11.27 -12.69
N ILE A 155 -4.26 10.57 -11.63
CA ILE A 155 -2.93 10.65 -11.02
C ILE A 155 -2.38 9.23 -10.88
N VAL A 156 -1.13 9.02 -11.30
CA VAL A 156 -0.44 7.74 -11.19
C VAL A 156 0.93 7.95 -10.57
N TRP A 157 1.27 7.14 -9.58
CA TRP A 157 2.62 7.09 -9.07
C TRP A 157 3.34 5.84 -9.58
N LEU A 158 4.44 6.07 -10.32
CA LEU A 158 5.29 5.03 -10.89
C LEU A 158 6.68 5.03 -10.24
N LEU A 159 7.21 3.87 -9.98
CA LEU A 159 8.65 3.70 -9.83
C LEU A 159 9.31 3.74 -11.22
N VAL A 160 10.56 4.20 -11.27
CA VAL A 160 11.31 4.28 -12.53
C VAL A 160 11.33 2.96 -13.32
N PRO A 161 11.57 1.77 -12.72
CA PRO A 161 11.52 0.52 -13.45
C PRO A 161 10.17 0.25 -14.12
N TRP A 162 9.07 0.53 -13.45
CA TRP A 162 7.73 0.30 -14.01
C TRP A 162 7.41 1.24 -15.17
N ALA A 163 7.91 2.49 -15.09
CA ALA A 163 7.81 3.42 -16.20
C ALA A 163 8.62 2.93 -17.41
N GLN A 164 9.81 2.40 -17.17
CA GLN A 164 10.66 1.80 -18.22
C GLN A 164 10.00 0.57 -18.85
N ASP A 165 9.41 -0.33 -18.05
CA ASP A 165 8.67 -1.50 -18.53
C ASP A 165 7.49 -1.09 -19.42
N VAL A 166 6.78 -0.01 -19.07
CA VAL A 166 5.68 0.54 -19.90
C VAL A 166 6.23 1.07 -21.23
N LEU A 167 7.32 1.85 -21.21
CA LEU A 167 7.95 2.36 -22.44
C LEU A 167 8.42 1.24 -23.34
N GLU A 168 9.12 0.23 -22.81
CA GLU A 168 9.59 -0.92 -23.57
C GLU A 168 8.41 -1.71 -24.21
N ALA A 169 7.31 -1.85 -23.47
CA ALA A 169 6.13 -2.52 -24.00
C ALA A 169 5.49 -1.74 -25.17
N LEU A 170 5.54 -0.42 -25.14
CA LEU A 170 5.05 0.44 -26.21
C LEU A 170 6.03 0.44 -27.41
N ASP A 171 7.32 0.59 -27.17
CA ASP A 171 8.36 0.65 -28.21
C ASP A 171 8.47 -0.68 -28.99
N SER A 172 8.33 -1.79 -28.29
CA SER A 172 8.28 -3.14 -28.92
C SER A 172 6.98 -3.44 -29.67
N GLY A 173 5.98 -2.57 -29.58
CA GLY A 173 4.66 -2.77 -30.18
C GLY A 173 3.81 -3.84 -29.48
N ARG A 174 4.24 -4.32 -28.30
CA ARG A 174 3.46 -5.25 -27.45
C ARG A 174 2.18 -4.60 -26.93
N LEU A 175 2.25 -3.30 -26.64
CA LEU A 175 1.11 -2.46 -26.28
C LEU A 175 1.00 -1.28 -27.25
N LYS A 176 -0.22 -0.77 -27.42
CA LYS A 176 -0.48 0.42 -28.23
C LYS A 176 -1.30 1.40 -27.40
N LEU A 177 -0.87 2.66 -27.36
CA LEU A 177 -1.60 3.72 -26.64
C LEU A 177 -3.03 3.91 -27.16
N SER A 178 -3.25 3.64 -28.45
CA SER A 178 -4.60 3.72 -29.06
C SER A 178 -5.63 2.79 -28.43
N ASP A 179 -5.20 1.75 -27.73
CA ASP A 179 -6.07 0.74 -27.13
C ASP A 179 -6.58 1.17 -25.74
N TYR A 180 -6.09 2.31 -25.25
CA TYR A 180 -6.37 2.82 -23.90
C TYR A 180 -6.92 4.25 -23.93
N GLU A 181 -7.92 4.52 -23.09
CA GLU A 181 -8.41 5.88 -22.85
C GLU A 181 -7.57 6.51 -21.73
N LEU A 182 -6.68 7.43 -22.09
CA LEU A 182 -5.70 8.05 -21.19
C LEU A 182 -5.85 9.57 -21.09
N SER A 183 -6.82 10.19 -21.77
CA SER A 183 -6.95 11.64 -21.86
C SER A 183 -7.17 12.32 -20.49
N GLN A 184 -7.73 11.61 -19.53
CA GLN A 184 -7.93 12.09 -18.17
C GLN A 184 -6.67 12.03 -17.28
N TRP A 185 -5.64 11.32 -17.69
CA TRP A 185 -4.38 11.18 -16.94
C TRP A 185 -3.59 12.49 -16.96
N ARG A 186 -3.74 13.29 -15.90
CA ARG A 186 -3.18 14.66 -15.83
C ARG A 186 -1.82 14.73 -15.15
N LEU A 187 -1.48 13.75 -14.28
CA LEU A 187 -0.25 13.78 -13.51
C LEU A 187 0.38 12.39 -13.41
N MET A 188 1.66 12.33 -13.73
CA MET A 188 2.54 11.18 -13.48
C MET A 188 3.59 11.60 -12.45
N HIS A 189 3.56 10.97 -11.28
CA HIS A 189 4.61 11.12 -10.28
C HIS A 189 5.59 9.95 -10.44
N ILE A 190 6.82 10.23 -10.77
CA ILE A 190 7.89 9.23 -10.91
C ILE A 190 8.94 9.49 -9.84
N GLY A 191 9.37 8.42 -9.13
CA GLY A 191 10.33 8.58 -8.06
C GLY A 191 11.00 7.30 -7.59
N ALA A 192 11.60 7.40 -6.41
CA ALA A 192 12.38 6.37 -5.72
C ALA A 192 13.74 6.04 -6.36
N GLN A 193 14.03 6.49 -7.57
CA GLN A 193 15.32 6.36 -8.27
C GLN A 193 15.52 7.59 -9.17
N PRO A 194 16.78 7.89 -9.57
CA PRO A 194 17.03 8.89 -10.61
C PRO A 194 16.28 8.51 -11.89
N VAL A 195 15.59 9.47 -12.48
CA VAL A 195 14.94 9.29 -13.77
C VAL A 195 16.02 9.42 -14.86
N PRO A 196 16.21 8.39 -15.71
CA PRO A 196 17.15 8.51 -16.82
C PRO A 196 16.74 9.59 -17.82
N PRO A 197 17.70 10.16 -18.56
CA PRO A 197 17.44 11.19 -19.55
C PRO A 197 16.55 10.69 -20.69
#